data_f071cbb3aad2914ff1b1d9f8099a0d4f
#
_entry.id   f071cbb3aad2914ff1b1d9f8099a0d4f
#
_cell.length_a   1.000
_cell.length_b   1.000
_cell.length_c   1.000
_cell.angle_alpha   90.00
_cell.angle_beta   90.00
_cell.angle_gamma   90.00
#
_symmetry.space_group_name_H-M   'P 1'
#
loop_
_entity.id
_entity.type
_entity.pdbx_description
1 polymer ?
#
loop_
_entity_poly.entity_id
_entity_poly.type
_entity_poly.pdbx_seq_one_letter_code
_entity_poly.pdbx_strand_id
1 'polypeptide(L)'
;MKKCILCVFTVCLILLSGCSFFETETPMSREDARKAALTCFEEHKTDMETIIQSGKAMGETKWCYVYHLLSNGEYEFVLQQTGFTGTNTATGIIYIPNDTPGNTYMQDENNPDLYSYESGYADNYFLERIEQNWFFYYEEYDF
;
A
#
# COMPACT_ATOMS: atom_id res chain seq x y z
N MET A 1 -23.03 -0.74 47.17
CA MET A 1 -21.78 -1.42 46.75
C MET A 1 -21.86 -2.21 45.44
N LYS A 2 -23.02 -2.56 44.89
CA LYS A 2 -23.15 -3.34 43.63
C LYS A 2 -22.92 -2.54 42.33
N LYS A 3 -23.02 -1.19 42.37
CA LYS A 3 -22.88 -0.33 41.18
C LYS A 3 -21.44 -0.02 40.80
N CYS A 4 -20.46 -0.07 41.72
CA CYS A 4 -19.05 0.18 41.44
C CYS A 4 -18.34 -0.99 40.74
N ILE A 5 -18.78 -2.22 40.98
CA ILE A 5 -18.17 -3.42 40.37
C ILE A 5 -18.48 -3.48 38.86
N LEU A 6 -19.67 -3.03 38.45
CA LEU A 6 -20.07 -3.04 37.05
C LEU A 6 -19.28 -2.02 36.21
N CYS A 7 -18.96 -0.84 36.78
CA CYS A 7 -18.14 0.18 36.11
C CYS A 7 -16.68 -0.27 35.91
N VAL A 8 -16.10 -0.97 36.89
CA VAL A 8 -14.71 -1.47 36.79
C VAL A 8 -14.60 -2.56 35.70
N PHE A 9 -15.60 -3.44 35.59
CA PHE A 9 -15.62 -4.47 34.54
C PHE A 9 -15.78 -3.87 33.14
N THR A 10 -16.60 -2.80 32.98
CA THR A 10 -16.78 -2.13 31.68
C THR A 10 -15.53 -1.37 31.26
N VAL A 11 -14.82 -0.74 32.19
CA VAL A 11 -13.57 -0.04 31.89
C VAL A 11 -12.43 -1.02 31.56
N CYS A 12 -12.35 -2.18 32.25
CA CYS A 12 -11.39 -3.22 31.90
C CYS A 12 -11.66 -3.84 30.52
N LEU A 13 -12.92 -4.00 30.10
CA LEU A 13 -13.26 -4.52 28.76
C LEU A 13 -12.88 -3.54 27.66
N ILE A 14 -12.97 -2.22 27.91
CA ILE A 14 -12.57 -1.19 26.96
C ILE A 14 -11.03 -1.11 26.85
N LEU A 15 -10.30 -1.38 27.94
CA LEU A 15 -8.84 -1.39 27.93
C LEU A 15 -8.25 -2.64 27.27
N LEU A 16 -9.00 -3.76 27.25
CA LEU A 16 -8.58 -4.99 26.55
C LEU A 16 -8.85 -4.97 25.05
N SER A 17 -9.77 -4.12 24.58
CA SER A 17 -10.03 -3.93 23.14
C SER A 17 -9.05 -2.97 22.47
N GLY A 18 -8.17 -2.29 23.22
CA GLY A 18 -7.18 -1.35 22.72
C GLY A 18 -5.80 -1.94 22.37
N CYS A 19 -5.58 -3.24 22.59
CA CYS A 19 -4.27 -3.88 22.40
C CYS A 19 -4.16 -4.78 21.16
N SER A 20 -5.10 -4.74 20.23
CA SER A 20 -5.00 -5.51 18.98
C SER A 20 -4.25 -4.80 17.85
N PHE A 21 -3.46 -3.75 18.15
CA PHE A 21 -2.67 -3.02 17.15
C PHE A 21 -1.27 -3.58 16.89
N PHE A 22 -0.92 -4.74 17.42
CA PHE A 22 0.30 -5.47 17.10
C PHE A 22 -0.01 -6.92 16.71
N GLU A 23 -1.03 -7.13 15.88
CA GLU A 23 -1.00 -8.35 15.09
C GLU A 23 0.17 -8.19 14.13
N THR A 24 1.14 -9.09 14.22
CA THR A 24 2.13 -9.33 13.19
C THR A 24 1.35 -9.76 11.95
N GLU A 25 0.97 -8.80 11.13
CA GLU A 25 0.26 -9.09 9.89
C GLU A 25 1.17 -9.99 9.06
N THR A 26 0.70 -11.19 8.82
CA THR A 26 1.35 -12.08 7.85
C THR A 26 1.38 -11.36 6.51
N PRO A 27 2.52 -11.40 5.78
CA PRO A 27 2.60 -10.81 4.46
C PRO A 27 1.41 -11.26 3.60
N MET A 28 0.72 -10.29 3.00
CA MET A 28 -0.40 -10.58 2.13
C MET A 28 0.12 -11.19 0.83
N SER A 29 -0.58 -12.19 0.28
CA SER A 29 -0.25 -12.69 -1.05
C SER A 29 -0.40 -11.59 -2.10
N ARG A 30 0.40 -11.64 -3.18
CA ARG A 30 0.30 -10.65 -4.28
C ARG A 30 -1.13 -10.57 -4.84
N GLU A 31 -1.84 -11.68 -4.94
CA GLU A 31 -3.21 -11.71 -5.45
C GLU A 31 -4.18 -10.99 -4.52
N ASP A 32 -4.10 -11.23 -3.21
CA ASP A 32 -4.95 -10.56 -2.22
C ASP A 32 -4.62 -9.06 -2.14
N ALA A 33 -3.34 -8.72 -2.18
CA ALA A 33 -2.88 -7.34 -2.22
C ALA A 33 -3.40 -6.60 -3.46
N ARG A 34 -3.34 -7.24 -4.62
CA ARG A 34 -3.88 -6.73 -5.87
C ARG A 34 -5.39 -6.46 -5.77
N LYS A 35 -6.14 -7.41 -5.26
CA LYS A 35 -7.59 -7.26 -5.09
C LYS A 35 -7.94 -6.10 -4.16
N ALA A 36 -7.24 -5.99 -3.03
CA ALA A 36 -7.42 -4.90 -2.08
C ALA A 36 -7.07 -3.53 -2.71
N ALA A 37 -5.96 -3.47 -3.46
CA ALA A 37 -5.54 -2.26 -4.14
C ALA A 37 -6.53 -1.81 -5.22
N LEU A 38 -7.07 -2.72 -6.02
CA LEU A 38 -8.09 -2.40 -7.03
C LEU A 38 -9.36 -1.86 -6.39
N THR A 39 -9.82 -2.46 -5.29
CA THR A 39 -10.99 -1.96 -4.55
C THR A 39 -10.73 -0.54 -4.02
N CYS A 40 -9.56 -0.31 -3.40
CA CYS A 40 -9.16 1.01 -2.92
C CYS A 40 -9.07 2.03 -4.06
N PHE A 41 -8.55 1.64 -5.21
CA PHE A 41 -8.46 2.49 -6.39
C PHE A 41 -9.85 2.91 -6.89
N GLU A 42 -10.77 1.97 -7.03
CA GLU A 42 -12.15 2.26 -7.46
C GLU A 42 -12.85 3.24 -6.51
N GLU A 43 -12.66 3.06 -5.20
CA GLU A 43 -13.29 3.89 -4.17
C GLU A 43 -12.67 5.29 -4.02
N HIS A 44 -11.34 5.43 -4.24
CA HIS A 44 -10.58 6.63 -3.88
C HIS A 44 -9.81 7.28 -5.03
N LYS A 45 -10.04 6.86 -6.28
CA LYS A 45 -9.36 7.43 -7.47
C LYS A 45 -9.47 8.96 -7.52
N THR A 46 -10.65 9.51 -7.29
CA THR A 46 -10.88 10.97 -7.29
C THR A 46 -10.06 11.69 -6.20
N ASP A 47 -9.93 11.07 -5.04
CA ASP A 47 -9.10 11.61 -3.96
C ASP A 47 -7.60 11.59 -4.35
N MET A 48 -7.13 10.50 -4.96
CA MET A 48 -5.76 10.38 -5.49
C MET A 48 -5.48 11.46 -6.55
N GLU A 49 -6.38 11.65 -7.51
CA GLU A 49 -6.28 12.70 -8.52
C GLU A 49 -6.23 14.11 -7.90
N THR A 50 -7.02 14.34 -6.86
CA THR A 50 -7.01 15.62 -6.11
C THR A 50 -5.66 15.85 -5.43
N ILE A 51 -5.07 14.81 -4.82
CA ILE A 51 -3.74 14.86 -4.21
C ILE A 51 -2.69 15.22 -5.27
N ILE A 52 -2.69 14.54 -6.42
CA ILE A 52 -1.76 14.80 -7.53
C ILE A 52 -1.89 16.25 -8.01
N GLN A 53 -3.12 16.73 -8.24
CA GLN A 53 -3.37 18.11 -8.67
C GLN A 53 -2.94 19.13 -7.63
N SER A 54 -2.99 18.81 -6.35
CA SER A 54 -2.53 19.70 -5.27
C SER A 54 -1.03 19.90 -5.23
N GLY A 55 -0.25 19.01 -5.84
CA GLY A 55 1.22 19.02 -5.83
C GLY A 55 1.84 18.76 -4.46
N LYS A 56 1.10 18.21 -3.50
CA LYS A 56 1.64 17.86 -2.18
C LYS A 56 2.65 16.72 -2.29
N ALA A 57 3.84 16.94 -1.75
CA ALA A 57 4.93 15.98 -1.88
C ALA A 57 4.77 14.73 -1.01
N MET A 58 4.08 14.82 0.12
CA MET A 58 3.88 13.71 1.05
C MET A 58 2.69 13.97 1.98
N GLY A 59 2.04 12.91 2.43
CA GLY A 59 0.98 12.96 3.44
C GLY A 59 0.38 11.58 3.72
N GLU A 60 -0.65 11.58 4.54
CA GLU A 60 -1.41 10.41 4.98
C GLU A 60 -2.89 10.64 4.72
N THR A 61 -3.65 9.55 4.54
CA THR A 61 -5.10 9.59 4.45
C THR A 61 -5.69 8.48 5.32
N LYS A 62 -7.02 8.37 5.37
CA LYS A 62 -7.69 7.27 6.10
C LYS A 62 -7.60 5.94 5.37
N TRP A 63 -7.34 5.95 4.05
CA TRP A 63 -7.33 4.79 3.18
C TRP A 63 -5.94 4.46 2.63
N CYS A 64 -4.95 5.32 2.87
CA CYS A 64 -3.57 5.18 2.41
C CYS A 64 -2.63 5.44 3.58
N TYR A 65 -1.72 4.52 3.86
CA TYR A 65 -0.74 4.64 4.93
C TYR A 65 0.12 5.90 4.76
N VAL A 66 0.63 6.11 3.56
CA VAL A 66 1.38 7.31 3.16
C VAL A 66 1.34 7.45 1.65
N TYR A 67 1.42 8.69 1.15
CA TYR A 67 1.68 8.95 -0.26
C TYR A 67 2.92 9.82 -0.44
N HIS A 68 3.64 9.62 -1.53
CA HIS A 68 4.86 10.33 -1.86
C HIS A 68 4.85 10.83 -3.31
N LEU A 69 5.37 12.04 -3.51
CA LEU A 69 5.80 12.51 -4.82
C LEU A 69 7.27 12.11 -5.00
N LEU A 70 7.54 11.24 -5.95
CA LEU A 70 8.87 10.78 -6.30
C LEU A 70 9.61 11.81 -7.19
N SER A 71 10.93 11.69 -7.25
CA SER A 71 11.80 12.66 -7.95
C SER A 71 11.54 12.76 -9.47
N ASN A 72 10.91 11.75 -10.06
CA ASN A 72 10.55 11.67 -11.47
C ASN A 72 9.12 12.18 -11.77
N GLY A 73 8.42 12.70 -10.76
CA GLY A 73 7.05 13.21 -10.87
C GLY A 73 5.96 12.15 -10.70
N GLU A 74 6.33 10.93 -10.40
CA GLU A 74 5.39 9.86 -10.06
C GLU A 74 4.83 10.08 -8.65
N TYR A 75 3.59 9.61 -8.42
CA TYR A 75 2.98 9.58 -7.09
C TYR A 75 2.78 8.13 -6.65
N GLU A 76 3.32 7.79 -5.52
CA GLU A 76 3.15 6.50 -4.88
C GLU A 76 2.15 6.63 -3.71
N PHE A 77 1.15 5.77 -3.68
CA PHE A 77 0.17 5.62 -2.61
C PHE A 77 0.37 4.25 -1.95
N VAL A 78 1.07 4.23 -0.83
CA VAL A 78 1.33 3.01 -0.07
C VAL A 78 0.07 2.62 0.69
N LEU A 79 -0.55 1.52 0.32
CA LEU A 79 -1.78 1.05 0.96
C LEU A 79 -1.49 0.14 2.15
N GLN A 80 -0.45 -0.67 2.03
CA GLN A 80 -0.01 -1.57 3.09
C GLN A 80 1.50 -1.75 3.07
N GLN A 81 2.07 -1.82 4.25
CA GLN A 81 3.46 -2.20 4.45
C GLN A 81 3.53 -3.15 5.64
N THR A 82 4.14 -4.32 5.47
CA THR A 82 4.28 -5.33 6.51
C THR A 82 5.73 -5.64 6.78
N GLY A 83 6.03 -6.04 8.01
CA GLY A 83 7.30 -6.63 8.42
C GLY A 83 8.25 -5.68 9.14
N PHE A 84 8.87 -6.22 10.19
CA PHE A 84 10.06 -5.67 10.85
C PHE A 84 11.21 -6.67 10.87
N THR A 85 10.94 -7.95 10.59
CA THR A 85 11.94 -9.04 10.58
C THR A 85 11.50 -10.13 9.60
N GLY A 86 12.40 -10.54 8.71
CA GLY A 86 12.12 -11.53 7.67
C GLY A 86 11.61 -10.89 6.38
N THR A 87 10.78 -11.60 5.65
CA THR A 87 10.20 -11.10 4.39
C THR A 87 9.23 -9.97 4.66
N ASN A 88 9.49 -8.82 4.07
CA ASN A 88 8.65 -7.64 4.16
C ASN A 88 7.96 -7.42 2.82
N THR A 89 6.76 -6.85 2.87
CA THR A 89 6.02 -6.50 1.66
C THR A 89 5.54 -5.05 1.74
N ALA A 90 5.61 -4.35 0.61
CA ALA A 90 4.92 -3.09 0.40
C ALA A 90 4.01 -3.21 -0.82
N THR A 91 2.84 -2.62 -0.75
CA THR A 91 1.86 -2.68 -1.83
C THR A 91 1.06 -1.41 -1.91
N GLY A 92 0.65 -1.05 -3.09
CA GLY A 92 -0.14 0.15 -3.30
C GLY A 92 -0.43 0.45 -4.76
N ILE A 93 -0.65 1.73 -5.00
CA ILE A 93 -0.98 2.30 -6.31
C ILE A 93 0.09 3.32 -6.65
N ILE A 94 0.55 3.31 -7.88
CA ILE A 94 1.48 4.33 -8.39
C ILE A 94 0.88 5.01 -9.62
N TYR A 95 0.98 6.35 -9.66
CA TYR A 95 0.64 7.16 -10.81
C TYR A 95 1.92 7.52 -11.56
N ILE A 96 2.00 7.15 -12.83
CA ILE A 96 3.13 7.42 -13.73
C ILE A 96 2.68 8.39 -14.81
N PRO A 97 3.08 9.67 -14.79
CA PRO A 97 2.55 10.73 -15.67
C PRO A 97 2.64 10.42 -17.17
N ASN A 98 3.70 9.73 -17.59
CA ASN A 98 3.95 9.42 -19.00
C ASN A 98 3.45 8.02 -19.41
N ASP A 99 2.70 7.34 -18.52
CA ASP A 99 2.15 6.00 -18.76
C ASP A 99 3.20 4.94 -19.12
N THR A 100 4.45 5.21 -18.86
CA THR A 100 5.57 4.32 -19.18
C THR A 100 6.47 4.19 -17.96
N PRO A 101 6.50 3.01 -17.33
CA PRO A 101 7.46 2.72 -16.28
C PRO A 101 8.90 2.96 -16.75
N GLY A 102 9.75 3.41 -15.83
CA GLY A 102 11.15 3.73 -16.15
C GLY A 102 11.91 2.55 -16.77
N ASN A 103 13.03 2.84 -17.41
CA ASN A 103 13.84 1.84 -18.15
C ASN A 103 14.40 0.68 -17.30
N THR A 104 14.27 0.75 -15.99
CA THR A 104 14.65 -0.32 -15.06
C THR A 104 13.61 -1.42 -14.97
N TYR A 105 12.38 -1.16 -15.44
CA TYR A 105 11.33 -2.15 -15.48
C TYR A 105 11.37 -2.95 -16.77
N MET A 106 11.28 -4.26 -16.67
CA MET A 106 11.18 -5.19 -17.80
C MET A 106 9.72 -5.55 -18.00
N GLN A 107 9.19 -5.22 -19.16
CA GLN A 107 7.85 -5.62 -19.57
C GLN A 107 7.79 -7.12 -19.82
N ASP A 108 6.74 -7.79 -19.34
CA ASP A 108 6.52 -9.20 -19.62
C ASP A 108 6.17 -9.42 -21.11
N GLU A 109 6.82 -10.36 -21.75
CA GLU A 109 6.63 -10.64 -23.18
C GLU A 109 5.22 -11.15 -23.53
N ASN A 110 4.55 -11.79 -22.56
CA ASN A 110 3.23 -12.39 -22.74
C ASN A 110 2.10 -11.53 -22.18
N ASN A 111 2.43 -10.55 -21.34
CA ASN A 111 1.47 -9.63 -20.72
C ASN A 111 2.01 -8.19 -20.74
N PRO A 112 1.61 -7.37 -21.73
CA PRO A 112 2.12 -6.00 -21.87
C PRO A 112 1.73 -5.05 -20.73
N ASP A 113 0.83 -5.45 -19.85
CA ASP A 113 0.42 -4.67 -18.69
C ASP A 113 1.20 -5.03 -17.42
N LEU A 114 2.06 -6.06 -17.50
CA LEU A 114 2.87 -6.53 -16.38
C LEU A 114 4.34 -6.14 -16.59
N TYR A 115 4.94 -5.63 -15.53
CA TYR A 115 6.36 -5.24 -15.46
C TYR A 115 6.99 -5.84 -14.21
N SER A 116 8.24 -6.23 -14.32
CA SER A 116 9.06 -6.70 -13.21
C SER A 116 10.34 -5.88 -13.09
N TYR A 117 10.87 -5.81 -11.89
CA TYR A 117 12.14 -5.18 -11.61
C TYR A 117 12.89 -6.00 -10.55
N GLU A 118 14.15 -6.34 -10.84
CA GLU A 118 15.06 -6.95 -9.88
C GLU A 118 16.01 -5.86 -9.39
N SER A 119 15.88 -5.46 -8.14
CA SER A 119 16.83 -4.56 -7.50
C SER A 119 17.74 -5.34 -6.56
N GLY A 120 18.94 -4.82 -6.30
CA GLY A 120 19.84 -5.41 -5.31
C GLY A 120 19.34 -5.33 -3.85
N TYR A 121 18.15 -4.78 -3.64
CA TYR A 121 17.50 -4.60 -2.34
C TYR A 121 16.10 -5.18 -2.26
N ALA A 122 15.38 -5.31 -3.39
CA ALA A 122 14.08 -5.94 -3.46
C ALA A 122 14.22 -7.25 -4.23
N ASP A 123 13.81 -8.35 -3.63
CA ASP A 123 13.89 -9.66 -4.27
C ASP A 123 12.87 -9.78 -5.40
N ASN A 124 11.72 -9.10 -5.27
CA ASN A 124 10.69 -9.05 -6.30
C ASN A 124 9.94 -7.71 -6.25
N TYR A 125 9.88 -7.02 -7.37
CA TYR A 125 9.05 -5.84 -7.56
C TYR A 125 8.21 -6.02 -8.82
N PHE A 126 6.90 -5.83 -8.69
CA PHE A 126 5.95 -5.97 -9.79
C PHE A 126 5.12 -4.71 -9.94
N LEU A 127 4.95 -4.29 -11.20
CA LEU A 127 3.95 -3.31 -11.59
C LEU A 127 2.96 -3.96 -12.52
N GLU A 128 1.69 -3.72 -12.29
CA GLU A 128 0.61 -4.13 -13.20
C GLU A 128 -0.25 -2.93 -13.53
N ARG A 129 -0.44 -2.68 -14.82
CA ARG A 129 -1.30 -1.59 -15.30
C ARG A 129 -2.75 -1.84 -14.88
N ILE A 130 -3.35 -0.87 -14.20
CA ILE A 130 -4.78 -0.85 -13.89
C ILE A 130 -5.54 -0.15 -15.02
N GLU A 131 -5.07 1.04 -15.37
CA GLU A 131 -5.54 1.85 -16.50
C GLU A 131 -4.43 2.84 -16.92
N GLN A 132 -4.70 3.73 -17.87
CA GLN A 132 -3.74 4.72 -18.33
C GLN A 132 -3.17 5.54 -17.16
N ASN A 133 -1.85 5.59 -17.04
CA ASN A 133 -1.07 6.26 -15.99
C ASN A 133 -1.14 5.61 -14.59
N TRP A 134 -1.97 4.61 -14.36
CA TRP A 134 -2.18 4.01 -13.06
C TRP A 134 -1.76 2.55 -13.02
N PHE A 135 -0.97 2.20 -12.00
CA PHE A 135 -0.43 0.86 -11.80
C PHE A 135 -0.62 0.41 -10.37
N PHE A 136 -0.93 -0.87 -10.20
CA PHE A 136 -0.76 -1.57 -8.94
C PHE A 136 0.70 -1.95 -8.81
N TYR A 137 1.29 -1.81 -7.62
CA TYR A 137 2.61 -2.35 -7.33
C TYR A 137 2.60 -3.29 -6.13
N TYR A 138 3.51 -4.25 -6.18
CA TYR A 138 3.81 -5.17 -5.11
C TYR A 138 5.32 -5.33 -5.02
N GLU A 139 5.86 -5.09 -3.85
CA GLU A 139 7.27 -5.19 -3.56
C GLU A 139 7.49 -6.17 -2.42
N GLU A 140 8.47 -7.06 -2.58
CA GLU A 140 8.89 -8.04 -1.59
C GLU A 140 10.39 -7.91 -1.38
N TYR A 141 10.82 -7.80 -0.13
CA TYR A 141 12.22 -7.66 0.22
C TYR A 141 12.52 -8.39 1.54
N ASP A 142 13.67 -9.08 1.57
CA ASP A 142 14.20 -9.75 2.75
C ASP A 142 15.29 -8.89 3.41
N PHE A 143 15.28 -8.84 4.75
CA PHE A 143 16.30 -8.19 5.56
C PHE A 143 17.14 -9.21 6.31
#